data_41f6d3c92c2494aa1db7ff6b1b888d10
#
_entry.id   41f6d3c92c2494aa1db7ff6b1b888d10
#
_cell.length_a   1.000
_cell.length_b   1.000
_cell.length_c   1.000
_cell.angle_alpha   90.00
_cell.angle_beta   90.00
_cell.angle_gamma   90.00
#
_symmetry.space_group_name_H-M   'P 1'
#
loop_
_entity.id
_entity.type
_entity.pdbx_description
1 polymer ?
#
loop_
_entity_poly.entity_id
_entity_poly.type
_entity_poly.pdbx_seq_one_letter_code
_entity_poly.pdbx_strand_id
1 'polypeptide(L)' 'MNMTAKELLEKAEELRRNNRLGDAINFYREAAAAPDASDEIIRKSLASVELMQEINGFVNVDLMNP' A
#
# COMPACT_ATOMS: atom_id res chain seq x y z
N MET A 1 18.07 7.87 -5.68
CA MET A 1 17.81 8.25 -4.30
C MET A 1 16.80 7.30 -3.67
N ASN A 2 17.10 6.84 -2.49
CA ASN A 2 16.28 5.82 -1.85
C ASN A 2 15.51 6.40 -0.67
N MET A 3 14.21 6.17 -0.69
CA MET A 3 13.39 6.55 0.44
C MET A 3 13.41 5.43 1.47
N THR A 4 13.36 5.83 2.74
CA THR A 4 13.23 4.84 3.80
C THR A 4 11.82 4.26 3.79
N ALA A 5 11.65 3.11 4.46
CA ALA A 5 10.33 2.51 4.58
C ALA A 5 9.33 3.49 5.18
N LYS A 6 9.76 4.24 6.20
CA LYS A 6 8.89 5.21 6.83
C LYS A 6 8.47 6.31 5.86
N GLU A 7 9.41 6.79 5.06
CA GLU A 7 9.10 7.82 4.07
C GLU A 7 8.16 7.29 3.01
N LEU A 8 8.37 6.06 2.57
CA LEU A 8 7.48 5.45 1.60
C LEU A 8 6.07 5.30 2.16
N LEU A 9 5.97 4.91 3.43
CA LEU A 9 4.68 4.80 4.08
C LEU A 9 3.99 6.16 4.15
N GLU A 10 4.73 7.19 4.55
CA GLU A 10 4.17 8.53 4.64
C GLU A 10 3.70 9.03 3.29
N LYS A 11 4.46 8.75 2.24
CA LYS A 11 4.07 9.14 0.89
C LYS A 11 2.81 8.42 0.46
N ALA A 12 2.72 7.15 0.78
CA ALA A 12 1.52 6.38 0.46
C ALA A 12 0.30 6.96 1.15
N GLU A 13 0.45 7.33 2.42
CA GLU A 13 -0.67 7.88 3.17
C GLU A 13 -1.09 9.25 2.63
N GLU A 14 -0.14 10.04 2.20
CA GLU A 14 -0.45 11.31 1.57
C GLU A 14 -1.24 11.11 0.28
N LEU A 15 -0.81 10.17 -0.55
CA LEU A 15 -1.49 9.88 -1.80
C LEU A 15 -2.90 9.37 -1.55
N ARG A 16 -3.06 8.56 -0.51
CA ARG A 16 -4.38 8.05 -0.17
C ARG A 16 -5.31 9.20 0.23
N ARG A 17 -4.80 10.14 1.04
CA ARG A 17 -5.60 11.29 1.45
C ARG A 17 -6.02 12.13 0.26
N ASN A 18 -5.19 12.17 -0.77
CA ASN A 18 -5.47 12.91 -1.98
C ASN A 18 -6.26 12.09 -3.01
N ASN A 19 -6.76 10.95 -2.59
CA ASN A 19 -7.59 10.07 -3.41
C ASN A 19 -6.86 9.50 -4.61
N ARG A 20 -5.54 9.41 -4.54
CA ARG A 20 -4.74 8.81 -5.60
C ARG A 20 -4.43 7.38 -5.21
N LEU A 21 -5.46 6.54 -5.30
CA LEU A 21 -5.40 5.23 -4.69
C LEU A 21 -4.44 4.27 -5.38
N GLY A 22 -4.36 4.33 -6.71
CA GLY A 22 -3.43 3.47 -7.43
C GLY A 22 -1.98 3.76 -7.06
N ASP A 23 -1.63 5.04 -7.01
CA ASP A 23 -0.28 5.43 -6.63
C ASP A 23 -0.01 5.07 -5.17
N ALA A 24 -1.00 5.27 -4.32
CA ALA A 24 -0.83 4.94 -2.90
C ALA A 24 -0.55 3.45 -2.71
N ILE A 25 -1.28 2.60 -3.43
CA ILE A 25 -1.05 1.15 -3.34
C ILE A 25 0.39 0.81 -3.70
N ASN A 26 0.90 1.42 -4.76
CA ASN A 26 2.28 1.16 -5.17
C ASN A 26 3.27 1.56 -4.09
N PHE A 27 3.05 2.71 -3.45
CA PHE A 27 3.95 3.15 -2.40
C PHE A 27 3.82 2.31 -1.13
N TYR A 28 2.62 1.86 -0.81
CA TYR A 28 2.47 0.94 0.31
C TYR A 28 3.24 -0.36 0.06
N ARG A 29 3.17 -0.88 -1.16
CA ARG A 29 3.90 -2.11 -1.49
C ARG A 29 5.40 -1.88 -1.39
N GLU A 30 5.87 -0.73 -1.85
CA GLU A 30 7.29 -0.42 -1.73
C GLU A 30 7.72 -0.28 -0.29
N ALA A 31 6.87 0.32 0.55
CA ALA A 31 7.19 0.43 1.96
C ALA A 31 7.31 -0.95 2.61
N ALA A 32 6.41 -1.85 2.27
CA ALA A 32 6.45 -3.20 2.84
C ALA A 32 7.68 -3.99 2.38
N ALA A 33 8.18 -3.68 1.19
CA ALA A 33 9.32 -4.39 0.61
C ALA A 33 10.66 -3.73 0.92
N ALA A 34 10.65 -2.59 1.56
CA ALA A 34 11.88 -1.86 1.82
C ALA A 34 12.76 -2.63 2.81
N PRO A 35 14.08 -2.61 2.61
CA PRO A 35 14.96 -3.38 3.48
C PRO A 35 14.96 -2.93 4.93
N ASP A 36 14.58 -1.69 5.20
CA ASP A 36 14.53 -1.18 6.57
C ASP A 36 13.12 -1.19 7.15
N ALA A 37 12.18 -1.90 6.52
CA ALA A 37 10.81 -1.93 7.00
C ALA A 37 10.71 -2.74 8.29
N SER A 38 10.09 -2.16 9.31
CA SER A 38 9.79 -2.87 10.53
C SER A 38 8.56 -3.76 10.32
N ASP A 39 8.36 -4.71 11.24
CA ASP A 39 7.17 -5.55 11.16
C ASP A 39 5.90 -4.71 11.18
N GLU A 40 5.91 -3.64 11.96
CA GLU A 40 4.75 -2.77 12.05
C GLU A 40 4.47 -2.10 10.71
N ILE A 41 5.51 -1.60 10.05
CA ILE A 41 5.35 -0.96 8.74
C ILE A 41 4.86 -1.96 7.72
N ILE A 42 5.41 -3.17 7.74
CA ILE A 42 5.00 -4.21 6.80
C ILE A 42 3.52 -4.52 6.97
N ARG A 43 3.10 -4.78 8.20
CA ARG A 43 1.70 -5.13 8.45
C ARG A 43 0.76 -3.99 8.09
N LYS A 44 1.12 -2.77 8.48
CA LYS A 44 0.28 -1.61 8.20
C LYS A 44 0.16 -1.37 6.70
N SER A 45 1.28 -1.49 6.00
CA SER A 45 1.30 -1.26 4.56
C SER A 45 0.47 -2.30 3.82
N LEU A 46 0.63 -3.57 4.15
CA LEU A 46 -0.10 -4.63 3.47
C LEU A 46 -1.58 -4.59 3.79
N ALA A 47 -1.92 -4.27 5.04
CA ALA A 47 -3.32 -4.12 5.41
C ALA A 47 -3.96 -2.96 4.64
N SER A 48 -3.21 -1.88 4.44
CA SER A 48 -3.73 -0.74 3.69
C SER A 48 -3.95 -1.10 2.23
N VAL A 49 -3.02 -1.86 1.64
CA VAL A 49 -3.19 -2.31 0.25
C VAL A 49 -4.47 -3.14 0.13
N GLU A 50 -4.64 -4.08 1.05
CA GLU A 50 -5.80 -4.96 0.99
C GLU A 50 -7.10 -4.17 1.10
N LEU A 51 -7.14 -3.23 2.04
CA LEU A 51 -8.32 -2.41 2.24
C LEU A 51 -8.64 -1.58 1.01
N MET A 52 -7.61 -0.97 0.41
CA MET A 52 -7.82 -0.12 -0.74
C MET A 52 -8.23 -0.91 -1.96
N GLN A 53 -7.73 -2.12 -2.12
CA GLN A 53 -8.15 -2.97 -3.22
C GLN A 53 -9.61 -3.36 -3.08
N GLU A 54 -10.05 -3.60 -1.86
CA GLU A 54 -11.47 -3.88 -1.63
C GLU A 54 -12.35 -2.69 -1.98
N ILE A 55 -11.91 -1.49 -1.59
CA ILE A 55 -12.65 -0.29 -1.91
C ILE A 55 -12.79 -0.12 -3.41
N ASN A 56 -11.74 -0.41 -4.15
CA ASN A 56 -11.75 -0.29 -5.60
C ASN A 56 -12.34 -1.50 -6.30
N GLY A 57 -12.60 -2.57 -5.58
CA GLY A 57 -13.18 -3.75 -6.17
C GLY A 57 -12.22 -4.60 -6.96
N PHE A 58 -10.94 -4.33 -6.88
CA PHE A 58 -9.95 -5.09 -7.66
C PHE A 58 -9.92 -6.55 -7.28
N VAL A 59 -9.93 -6.81 -5.99
CA VAL A 59 -9.77 -8.16 -5.50
C VAL A 59 -10.96 -9.02 -5.85
N ASN A 60 -12.12 -8.43 -5.77
CA ASN A 60 -13.36 -9.20 -5.92
C ASN A 60 -13.50 -9.83 -7.29
N VAL A 61 -13.07 -9.11 -8.30
CA VAL A 61 -13.22 -9.62 -9.67
C VAL A 61 -12.46 -10.92 -9.85
N ASP A 62 -11.22 -10.93 -9.38
CA ASP A 62 -10.37 -12.10 -9.58
C ASP A 62 -10.87 -13.28 -8.78
N LEU A 63 -11.31 -13.03 -7.56
CA LEU A 63 -11.73 -14.11 -6.69
C LEU A 63 -13.07 -14.69 -7.10
N MET A 64 -13.88 -13.90 -7.72
CA MET A 64 -15.21 -14.33 -8.12
C MET A 64 -15.21 -15.17 -9.38
N ASN A 65 -14.09 -15.28 -10.03
CA ASN A 65 -13.99 -16.04 -11.27
C ASN A 65 -13.12 -17.26 -11.08
N PRO A 66 -13.61 -18.24 -10.40
CA PRO A 66 -12.84 -19.45 -10.18
C PRO A 66 -12.64 -20.24 -11.47
#